data_99be124f6589fa3e7f76ca71c682ff57
#
_entry.id   99be124f6589fa3e7f76ca71c682ff57
#
_cell.length_a   1.000
_cell.length_b   1.000
_cell.length_c   1.000
_cell.angle_alpha   90.00
_cell.angle_beta   90.00
_cell.angle_gamma   90.00
#
_symmetry.space_group_name_H-M   'P 1'
#
loop_
_entity.id
_entity.type
_entity.pdbx_description
1 polymer ?
#
loop_
_entity_poly.entity_id
_entity_poly.type
_entity_poly.pdbx_seq_one_letter_code
_entity_poly.pdbx_strand_id
1 'polypeptide(L)'
;MNIEAFREYCLSLGDVEEKLPFAKMPGGDSVLAFYVNGHTFCYCDIDDFRTVIVKCQTERIPELMETTQGICPPDSHFNAKYWIGLETQLIEAETLKALVANSYEIVRTKYKRKRNDEWLTRHFV
;
A
#
# COMPACT_ATOMS: atom_id res chain seq x y z
N MET A 1 -14.00 -9.07 -0.80
CA MET A 1 -13.85 -8.02 0.24
C MET A 1 -14.33 -6.70 -0.34
N ASN A 2 -15.15 -5.97 0.39
CA ASN A 2 -15.60 -4.65 -0.04
C ASN A 2 -14.65 -3.55 0.45
N ILE A 3 -14.84 -2.34 -0.04
CA ILE A 3 -13.97 -1.20 0.27
C ILE A 3 -13.99 -0.87 1.79
N GLU A 4 -15.11 -1.01 2.46
CA GLU A 4 -15.19 -0.71 3.89
C GLU A 4 -14.38 -1.69 4.72
N ALA A 5 -14.50 -2.98 4.45
CA ALA A 5 -13.71 -4.01 5.12
C ALA A 5 -12.22 -3.85 4.81
N PHE A 6 -11.89 -3.47 3.58
CA PHE A 6 -10.52 -3.22 3.17
C PHE A 6 -9.91 -2.05 3.96
N ARG A 7 -10.63 -0.95 4.07
CA ARG A 7 -10.18 0.22 4.84
C ARG A 7 -9.95 -0.13 6.31
N GLU A 8 -10.89 -0.87 6.91
CA GLU A 8 -10.75 -1.32 8.29
C GLU A 8 -9.47 -2.15 8.48
N TYR A 9 -9.21 -3.05 7.54
CA TYR A 9 -8.01 -3.87 7.59
C TYR A 9 -6.74 -3.02 7.52
N CYS A 10 -6.65 -2.10 6.56
CA CYS A 10 -5.48 -1.23 6.43
C CYS A 10 -5.24 -0.41 7.70
N LEU A 11 -6.30 0.18 8.24
CA LEU A 11 -6.19 1.00 9.45
C LEU A 11 -5.83 0.17 10.68
N SER A 12 -6.14 -1.12 10.69
CA SER A 12 -5.80 -2.03 11.80
C SER A 12 -4.32 -2.37 11.88
N LEU A 13 -3.55 -2.09 10.84
CA LEU A 13 -2.11 -2.44 10.81
C LEU A 13 -1.26 -1.62 11.78
N GLY A 14 -1.75 -0.46 12.20
CA GLY A 14 -1.09 0.37 13.21
C GLY A 14 -0.42 1.61 12.64
N ASP A 15 -0.72 2.76 13.23
CA ASP A 15 -0.18 4.07 12.84
C ASP A 15 -0.38 4.39 11.36
N VAL A 16 -1.50 3.96 10.79
CA VAL A 16 -1.84 4.20 9.39
C VAL A 16 -2.71 5.44 9.28
N GLU A 17 -2.38 6.31 8.34
CA GLU A 17 -3.22 7.44 7.96
C GLU A 17 -3.79 7.21 6.57
N GLU A 18 -5.06 7.56 6.36
CA GLU A 18 -5.64 7.54 5.01
C GLU A 18 -5.87 8.97 4.53
N LYS A 19 -5.57 9.21 3.25
CA LYS A 19 -5.72 10.53 2.64
C LYS A 19 -6.17 10.40 1.20
N LEU A 20 -6.70 11.49 0.66
CA LEU A 20 -7.02 11.63 -0.75
C LEU A 20 -5.96 12.57 -1.38
N PRO A 21 -4.78 12.03 -1.75
CA PRO A 21 -3.64 12.88 -2.12
C PRO A 21 -3.85 13.66 -3.42
N PHE A 22 -4.78 13.24 -4.25
CA PHE A 22 -5.04 13.85 -5.55
C PHE A 22 -6.44 14.47 -5.61
N ALA A 23 -7.02 14.85 -4.47
CA ALA A 23 -8.40 15.35 -4.39
C ALA A 23 -8.64 16.59 -5.25
N LYS A 24 -7.61 17.41 -5.47
CA LYS A 24 -7.72 18.64 -6.27
C LYS A 24 -7.40 18.45 -7.74
N MET A 25 -7.02 17.23 -8.14
CA MET A 25 -6.66 16.93 -9.53
C MET A 25 -7.84 16.32 -10.26
N PRO A 26 -8.06 16.69 -11.54
CA PRO A 26 -9.14 16.06 -12.33
C PRO A 26 -8.97 14.54 -12.38
N GLY A 27 -10.03 13.81 -12.02
CA GLY A 27 -10.02 12.36 -12.01
C GLY A 27 -9.31 11.71 -10.82
N GLY A 28 -8.77 12.51 -9.89
CA GLY A 28 -8.03 11.99 -8.74
C GLY A 28 -8.77 12.05 -7.42
N ASP A 29 -9.97 12.58 -7.41
CA ASP A 29 -10.75 12.83 -6.19
C ASP A 29 -11.25 11.56 -5.49
N SER A 30 -11.22 10.42 -6.17
CA SER A 30 -11.61 9.12 -5.59
C SER A 30 -10.43 8.22 -5.24
N VAL A 31 -9.20 8.66 -5.47
CA VAL A 31 -8.00 7.88 -5.15
C VAL A 31 -7.70 8.01 -3.66
N LEU A 32 -7.79 6.89 -2.96
CA LEU A 32 -7.51 6.79 -1.54
C LEU A 32 -6.12 6.17 -1.35
N ALA A 33 -5.29 6.80 -0.53
CA ALA A 33 -3.95 6.31 -0.23
C ALA A 33 -3.78 6.10 1.26
N PHE A 34 -3.05 5.04 1.61
CA PHE A 34 -2.73 4.69 2.99
C PHE A 34 -1.25 4.90 3.24
N TYR A 35 -0.94 5.56 4.35
CA TYR A 35 0.41 6.00 4.70
C TYR A 35 0.87 5.37 6.01
N VAL A 36 2.15 5.05 6.08
CA VAL A 36 2.84 4.74 7.33
C VAL A 36 4.17 5.49 7.34
N ASN A 37 4.50 6.11 8.46
CA ASN A 37 5.71 6.95 8.60
C ASN A 37 5.83 8.01 7.49
N GLY A 38 4.70 8.57 7.06
CA GLY A 38 4.66 9.65 6.06
C GLY A 38 4.78 9.20 4.61
N HIS A 39 4.81 7.90 4.33
CA HIS A 39 4.96 7.35 2.98
C HIS A 39 3.85 6.37 2.65
N THR A 40 3.43 6.37 1.38
CA THR A 40 2.34 5.51 0.93
C THR A 40 2.76 4.06 0.80
N PHE A 41 1.90 3.15 1.23
CA PHE A 41 2.09 1.72 1.01
C PHE A 41 0.94 1.07 0.22
N CYS A 42 -0.16 1.79 0.03
CA CYS A 42 -1.33 1.23 -0.64
C CYS A 42 -2.17 2.34 -1.27
N TYR A 43 -2.69 2.06 -2.45
CA TYR A 43 -3.64 2.94 -3.14
C TYR A 43 -4.85 2.12 -3.58
N CYS A 44 -6.03 2.73 -3.57
CA CYS A 44 -7.22 2.17 -4.20
C CYS A 44 -8.16 3.29 -4.63
N ASP A 45 -9.17 2.94 -5.43
CA ASP A 45 -10.20 3.88 -5.84
C ASP A 45 -11.47 3.57 -5.07
N ILE A 46 -12.04 4.56 -4.36
CA ILE A 46 -13.23 4.34 -3.54
C ILE A 46 -14.51 4.24 -4.35
N ASP A 47 -14.53 4.78 -5.57
CA ASP A 47 -15.70 4.69 -6.47
C ASP A 47 -15.64 3.44 -7.35
N ASP A 48 -14.44 2.89 -7.55
CA ASP A 48 -14.23 1.70 -8.37
C ASP A 48 -13.16 0.82 -7.74
N PHE A 49 -13.56 0.03 -6.77
CA PHE A 49 -12.66 -0.82 -6.00
C PHE A 49 -12.33 -2.12 -6.74
N ARG A 50 -11.73 -2.00 -7.94
CA ARG A 50 -11.31 -3.16 -8.73
C ARG A 50 -9.86 -3.52 -8.55
N THR A 51 -9.00 -2.54 -8.32
CA THR A 51 -7.56 -2.76 -8.21
C THR A 51 -7.01 -2.03 -7.00
N VAL A 52 -6.17 -2.75 -6.25
CA VAL A 52 -5.39 -2.20 -5.15
C VAL A 52 -3.94 -2.21 -5.59
N ILE A 53 -3.22 -1.11 -5.35
CA ILE A 53 -1.81 -0.98 -5.71
C ILE A 53 -0.98 -1.02 -4.43
N VAL A 54 0.00 -1.92 -4.38
CA VAL A 54 0.87 -2.09 -3.21
C VAL A 54 2.32 -2.27 -3.64
N LYS A 55 3.25 -1.94 -2.74
CA LYS A 55 4.68 -2.23 -2.94
C LYS A 55 4.95 -3.71 -2.73
N CYS A 56 5.95 -4.21 -3.45
CA CYS A 56 6.39 -5.59 -3.32
C CYS A 56 7.89 -5.67 -3.59
N GLN A 57 8.53 -6.63 -2.99
CA GLN A 57 9.94 -6.90 -3.27
C GLN A 57 10.12 -7.23 -4.75
N THR A 58 11.07 -6.57 -5.40
CA THR A 58 11.31 -6.72 -6.85
C THR A 58 11.50 -8.18 -7.24
N GLU A 59 12.24 -8.94 -6.45
CA GLU A 59 12.56 -10.34 -6.73
C GLU A 59 11.36 -11.28 -6.61
N ARG A 60 10.30 -10.89 -5.89
CA ARG A 60 9.08 -11.69 -5.74
C ARG A 60 8.08 -11.50 -6.85
N ILE A 61 8.16 -10.36 -7.55
CA ILE A 61 7.12 -9.96 -8.51
C ILE A 61 6.93 -10.98 -9.64
N PRO A 62 7.99 -11.46 -10.34
CA PRO A 62 7.78 -12.41 -11.44
C PRO A 62 7.07 -13.70 -11.01
N GLU A 63 7.44 -14.25 -9.87
CA GLU A 63 6.81 -15.46 -9.35
C GLU A 63 5.34 -15.23 -8.99
N LEU A 64 5.04 -14.12 -8.32
CA LEU A 64 3.66 -13.77 -7.96
C LEU A 64 2.79 -13.62 -9.22
N MET A 65 3.32 -12.98 -10.25
CA MET A 65 2.59 -12.81 -11.52
C MET A 65 2.24 -14.15 -12.16
N GLU A 66 3.12 -15.14 -12.05
CA GLU A 66 2.90 -16.46 -12.65
C GLU A 66 2.03 -17.37 -11.80
N THR A 67 2.14 -17.29 -10.47
CA THR A 67 1.58 -18.32 -9.58
C THR A 67 0.33 -17.89 -8.83
N THR A 68 0.04 -16.60 -8.77
CA THR A 68 -1.03 -16.07 -7.91
C THR A 68 -2.10 -15.38 -8.72
N GLN A 69 -3.31 -15.91 -8.68
CA GLN A 69 -4.45 -15.30 -9.36
C GLN A 69 -4.76 -13.93 -8.78
N GLY A 70 -5.00 -12.97 -9.68
CA GLY A 70 -5.35 -11.61 -9.28
C GLY A 70 -4.19 -10.64 -9.17
N ILE A 71 -2.97 -11.09 -9.42
CA ILE A 71 -1.82 -10.21 -9.47
C ILE A 71 -1.68 -9.66 -10.89
N CYS A 72 -1.51 -8.35 -11.02
CA CYS A 72 -1.35 -7.68 -12.31
C CYS A 72 -0.31 -6.57 -12.21
N PRO A 73 0.18 -6.06 -13.35
CA PRO A 73 1.02 -4.88 -13.32
C PRO A 73 0.24 -3.68 -12.77
N PRO A 74 0.90 -2.72 -12.12
CA PRO A 74 0.25 -1.49 -11.70
C PRO A 74 -0.05 -0.62 -12.92
N ASP A 75 -0.84 0.45 -12.72
CA ASP A 75 -1.05 1.40 -13.81
C ASP A 75 0.24 2.18 -14.10
N SER A 76 0.24 2.96 -15.20
CA SER A 76 1.42 3.63 -15.72
C SER A 76 2.02 4.70 -14.79
N HIS A 77 1.31 5.11 -13.75
CA HIS A 77 1.80 6.08 -12.77
C HIS A 77 2.74 5.46 -11.74
N PHE A 78 2.80 4.13 -11.70
CA PHE A 78 3.62 3.40 -10.74
C PHE A 78 4.71 2.62 -11.44
N ASN A 79 5.89 2.55 -10.81
CA ASN A 79 6.99 1.77 -11.33
C ASN A 79 6.74 0.27 -11.08
N ALA A 80 6.54 -0.48 -12.17
CA ALA A 80 6.26 -1.92 -12.10
C ALA A 80 7.40 -2.76 -11.50
N LYS A 81 8.56 -2.16 -11.29
CA LYS A 81 9.69 -2.80 -10.61
C LYS A 81 9.46 -2.93 -9.10
N TYR A 82 8.64 -2.04 -8.53
CA TYR A 82 8.44 -1.94 -7.09
C TYR A 82 6.99 -2.04 -6.66
N TRP A 83 6.05 -1.93 -7.58
CA TRP A 83 4.62 -1.92 -7.31
C TRP A 83 3.90 -2.99 -8.10
N ILE A 84 2.85 -3.55 -7.51
CA ILE A 84 1.97 -4.52 -8.17
C ILE A 84 0.52 -4.10 -8.01
N GLY A 85 -0.33 -4.57 -8.92
CA GLY A 85 -1.76 -4.44 -8.82
C GLY A 85 -2.39 -5.72 -8.29
N LEU A 86 -3.40 -5.57 -7.46
CA LEU A 86 -4.18 -6.68 -6.90
C LEU A 86 -5.62 -6.51 -7.39
N GLU A 87 -6.10 -7.44 -8.21
CA GLU A 87 -7.47 -7.40 -8.73
C GLU A 87 -8.42 -7.98 -7.69
N THR A 88 -9.21 -7.11 -7.07
CA THR A 88 -10.02 -7.44 -5.90
C THR A 88 -11.06 -8.53 -6.16
N GLN A 89 -11.52 -8.69 -7.41
CA GLN A 89 -12.51 -9.68 -7.79
C GLN A 89 -11.90 -11.07 -8.06
N LEU A 90 -10.58 -11.14 -8.25
CA LEU A 90 -9.89 -12.38 -8.63
C LEU A 90 -9.01 -12.93 -7.52
N ILE A 91 -8.46 -12.05 -6.67
CA ILE A 91 -7.52 -12.46 -5.62
C ILE A 91 -8.27 -12.98 -4.39
N GLU A 92 -7.71 -13.99 -3.73
CA GLU A 92 -8.25 -14.46 -2.46
C GLU A 92 -8.06 -13.40 -1.37
N ALA A 93 -9.04 -13.26 -0.48
CA ALA A 93 -9.01 -12.24 0.57
C ALA A 93 -7.78 -12.36 1.47
N GLU A 94 -7.39 -13.58 1.83
CA GLU A 94 -6.20 -13.78 2.69
C GLU A 94 -4.91 -13.41 1.97
N THR A 95 -4.82 -13.69 0.67
CA THR A 95 -3.67 -13.28 -0.15
C THR A 95 -3.61 -11.77 -0.28
N LEU A 96 -4.75 -11.13 -0.51
CA LEU A 96 -4.84 -9.67 -0.55
C LEU A 96 -4.32 -9.06 0.75
N LYS A 97 -4.80 -9.53 1.88
CA LYS A 97 -4.37 -9.04 3.20
C LYS A 97 -2.88 -9.24 3.42
N ALA A 98 -2.36 -10.41 3.06
CA ALA A 98 -0.94 -10.71 3.22
C ALA A 98 -0.06 -9.77 2.40
N LEU A 99 -0.45 -9.47 1.17
CA LEU A 99 0.31 -8.58 0.29
C LEU A 99 0.21 -7.12 0.70
N VAL A 100 -0.93 -6.70 1.23
CA VAL A 100 -1.08 -5.36 1.82
C VAL A 100 -0.20 -5.22 3.06
N ALA A 101 -0.23 -6.21 3.96
CA ALA A 101 0.62 -6.22 5.16
C ALA A 101 2.10 -6.24 4.81
N ASN A 102 2.49 -6.98 3.77
CA ASN A 102 3.87 -7.00 3.27
C ASN A 102 4.30 -5.61 2.79
N SER A 103 3.44 -4.93 2.04
CA SER A 103 3.71 -3.56 1.59
C SER A 103 3.87 -2.60 2.75
N TYR A 104 2.98 -2.70 3.74
CA TYR A 104 3.05 -1.93 4.98
C TYR A 104 4.41 -2.12 5.66
N GLU A 105 4.87 -3.35 5.82
CA GLU A 105 6.14 -3.63 6.47
C GLU A 105 7.34 -3.12 5.66
N ILE A 106 7.31 -3.22 4.33
CA ILE A 106 8.36 -2.67 3.47
C ILE A 106 8.52 -1.18 3.74
N VAL A 107 7.41 -0.43 3.70
CA VAL A 107 7.44 1.02 3.87
C VAL A 107 7.76 1.40 5.31
N ARG A 108 7.15 0.72 6.28
CA ARG A 108 7.37 1.00 7.70
C ARG A 108 8.84 0.84 8.08
N THR A 109 9.49 -0.21 7.60
CA THR A 109 10.90 -0.45 7.94
C THR A 109 11.86 0.46 7.18
N LYS A 110 11.56 0.76 5.91
CA LYS A 110 12.40 1.65 5.10
C LYS A 110 12.38 3.09 5.62
N TYR A 111 11.23 3.56 6.08
CA TYR A 111 11.03 4.94 6.50
C TYR A 111 10.76 5.05 8.01
N LYS A 112 11.51 4.29 8.81
CA LYS A 112 11.42 4.40 10.26
C LYS A 112 11.59 5.86 10.67
N ARG A 113 10.80 6.28 11.67
CA ARG A 113 10.92 7.63 12.21
C ARG A 113 12.28 7.77 12.91
N LYS A 114 13.25 8.35 12.23
CA LYS A 114 14.55 8.68 12.79
C LYS A 114 14.46 9.73 13.90
N ARG A 115 13.34 10.43 13.95
CA ARG A 115 13.10 11.50 14.90
C ARG A 115 13.35 11.09 16.35
N ASN A 116 12.92 9.91 16.75
CA ASN A 116 13.12 9.45 18.11
C ASN A 116 14.59 9.18 18.40
N ASP A 117 15.29 8.58 17.45
CA ASP A 117 16.72 8.29 17.58
C ASP A 117 17.53 9.58 17.64
N GLU A 118 17.23 10.55 16.80
CA GLU A 118 17.87 11.87 16.81
C GLU A 118 17.63 12.60 18.13
N TRP A 119 16.38 12.55 18.61
CA TRP A 119 16.01 13.19 19.87
C TRP A 119 16.80 12.56 21.04
N LEU A 120 16.85 11.24 21.10
CA LEU A 120 17.60 10.52 22.13
C LEU A 120 19.08 10.87 22.08
N THR A 121 19.68 10.88 20.91
CA THR A 121 21.09 11.23 20.73
C THR A 121 21.38 12.64 21.23
N ARG A 122 20.50 13.60 20.93
CA ARG A 122 20.69 14.99 21.36
C ARG A 122 20.54 15.20 22.87
N HIS A 123 19.71 14.38 23.53
CA HIS A 123 19.35 14.61 24.93
C HIS A 123 20.13 13.72 25.91
N PHE A 124 20.76 12.66 25.42
CA PHE A 124 21.44 11.70 26.27
C PHE A 124 22.92 11.49 25.95
N VAL A 125 23.46 12.30 25.08
CA VAL A 125 24.89 12.29 24.73
C VAL A 125 25.60 13.48 25.36
#